data_5628a56cbd212e1ce7bd73b390f3c632
#
_entry.id   5628a56cbd212e1ce7bd73b390f3c632
#
_cell.length_a   1.000
_cell.length_b   1.000
_cell.length_c   1.000
_cell.angle_alpha   90.00
_cell.angle_beta   90.00
_cell.angle_gamma   90.00
#
_symmetry.space_group_name_H-M   'P 1'
#
loop_
_entity.id
_entity.type
_entity.pdbx_description
1 polymer ?
#
loop_
_entity_poly.entity_id
_entity_poly.type
_entity_poly.pdbx_seq_one_letter_code
_entity_poly.pdbx_strand_id
1 'polypeptide(L)'
;MDYQNTLLYLYNSVPMFQQVGSSAYKEGLENTLALDEHFGHPHQNFHSIHVGGTNGKGSCSHTLAAILQEAGYRVGLYTSPHLVDFRERIRINGQPIPEEYVVRFVEKERDFFEPLHPSFFELTTAMAFRYFADEHVDVAVIEVGLGGRLDCTNIVHPDPVSYTHLRAHETLSD
;
A
#
# COMPACT_ATOMS: atom_id res chain seq x y z
N MET A 1 21.33 -3.37 8.15
CA MET A 1 20.31 -3.70 9.18
C MET A 1 19.70 -5.05 8.83
N ASP A 2 19.33 -5.92 9.78
CA ASP A 2 18.52 -7.10 9.46
C ASP A 2 17.03 -6.74 9.36
N TYR A 3 16.21 -7.66 8.86
CA TYR A 3 14.78 -7.42 8.64
C TYR A 3 14.03 -7.09 9.95
N GLN A 4 14.30 -7.79 11.05
CA GLN A 4 13.64 -7.55 12.32
C GLN A 4 13.96 -6.16 12.89
N ASN A 5 15.21 -5.75 12.82
CA ASN A 5 15.62 -4.41 13.23
C ASN A 5 15.05 -3.32 12.30
N THR A 6 14.89 -3.63 11.02
CA THR A 6 14.22 -2.72 10.07
C THR A 6 12.74 -2.52 10.42
N LEU A 7 12.04 -3.60 10.76
CA LEU A 7 10.64 -3.50 11.21
C LEU A 7 10.51 -2.73 12.52
N LEU A 8 11.39 -3.00 13.49
CA LEU A 8 11.41 -2.25 14.76
C LEU A 8 11.65 -0.75 14.51
N TYR A 9 12.57 -0.42 13.61
CA TYR A 9 12.79 0.96 13.20
C TYR A 9 11.53 1.58 12.59
N LEU A 10 10.89 0.91 11.63
CA LEU A 10 9.65 1.40 11.01
C LEU A 10 8.54 1.62 12.04
N TYR A 11 8.35 0.68 12.96
CA TYR A 11 7.29 0.76 13.97
C TYR A 11 7.54 1.82 15.06
N ASN A 12 8.80 2.07 15.40
CA ASN A 12 9.16 3.00 16.46
C ASN A 12 9.40 4.42 15.98
N SER A 13 9.94 4.57 14.76
CA SER A 13 10.35 5.86 14.22
C SER A 13 9.28 6.56 13.40
N VAL A 14 8.23 5.80 13.00
CA VAL A 14 7.19 6.29 12.09
C VAL A 14 5.82 6.13 12.75
N PRO A 15 5.08 7.23 13.01
CA PRO A 15 3.80 7.16 13.72
C PRO A 15 2.78 6.25 13.01
N MET A 16 2.22 5.28 13.72
CA MET A 16 1.17 4.39 13.22
C MET A 16 -0.20 4.79 13.78
N PHE A 17 -1.21 4.87 12.93
CA PHE A 17 -2.59 5.15 13.34
C PHE A 17 -3.10 4.16 14.41
N GLN A 18 -2.74 2.90 14.31
CA GLN A 18 -3.12 1.86 15.27
C GLN A 18 -2.56 2.08 16.68
N GLN A 19 -1.44 2.80 16.79
CA GLN A 19 -0.79 3.07 18.08
C GLN A 19 -1.18 4.42 18.68
N VAL A 20 -1.33 5.45 17.85
CA VAL A 20 -1.53 6.84 18.30
C VAL A 20 -2.85 7.47 17.82
N GLY A 21 -3.70 6.68 17.15
CA GLY A 21 -5.01 7.13 16.69
C GLY A 21 -4.94 8.28 15.68
N SER A 22 -5.92 9.19 15.76
CA SER A 22 -6.03 10.31 14.81
C SER A 22 -4.84 11.29 14.84
N SER A 23 -4.01 11.28 15.88
CA SER A 23 -2.81 12.12 15.94
C SER A 23 -1.68 11.67 15.00
N ALA A 24 -1.74 10.42 14.48
CA ALA A 24 -0.85 9.96 13.42
C ALA A 24 -1.26 10.49 12.03
N TYR A 25 -2.47 11.02 11.92
CA TYR A 25 -3.00 11.55 10.67
C TYR A 25 -2.48 12.97 10.46
N LYS A 26 -1.64 13.15 9.47
CA LYS A 26 -1.27 14.48 8.99
C LYS A 26 -2.29 14.91 7.94
N GLU A 27 -2.84 16.11 8.11
CA GLU A 27 -3.69 16.71 7.09
C GLU A 27 -2.82 17.07 5.88
N GLY A 28 -3.20 16.56 4.70
CA GLY A 28 -2.53 16.85 3.45
C GLY A 28 -1.83 15.66 2.81
N LEU A 29 -1.34 15.86 1.60
CA LEU A 29 -0.59 14.88 0.81
C LEU A 29 0.86 15.31 0.57
N GLU A 30 1.36 16.32 1.29
CA GLU A 30 2.68 16.90 1.04
C GLU A 30 3.80 15.85 1.12
N ASN A 31 3.80 15.02 2.17
CA ASN A 31 4.80 13.95 2.32
C ASN A 31 4.65 12.90 1.22
N THR A 32 3.40 12.52 0.91
CA THR A 32 3.11 11.55 -0.15
C THR A 32 3.62 12.04 -1.49
N LEU A 33 3.37 13.31 -1.83
CA LEU A 33 3.83 13.92 -3.07
C LEU A 33 5.36 14.06 -3.10
N ALA A 34 5.99 14.43 -1.98
CA ALA A 34 7.44 14.52 -1.89
C ALA A 34 8.13 13.15 -2.08
N LEU A 35 7.57 12.10 -1.49
CA LEU A 35 8.03 10.72 -1.68
C LEU A 35 7.82 10.25 -3.12
N ASP A 36 6.67 10.54 -3.70
CA ASP A 36 6.35 10.19 -5.08
C ASP A 36 7.30 10.85 -6.08
N GLU A 37 7.56 12.15 -5.91
CA GLU A 37 8.53 12.90 -6.72
C GLU A 37 9.95 12.35 -6.57
N HIS A 38 10.38 12.09 -5.34
CA HIS A 38 11.71 11.52 -5.06
C HIS A 38 11.93 10.18 -5.76
N PHE A 39 10.91 9.34 -5.80
CA PHE A 39 10.97 8.05 -6.48
C PHE A 39 10.66 8.12 -7.99
N GLY A 40 10.45 9.31 -8.55
CA GLY A 40 10.20 9.53 -9.97
C GLY A 40 8.83 9.06 -10.43
N HIS A 41 7.79 9.29 -9.62
CA HIS A 41 6.39 8.98 -9.89
C HIS A 41 6.14 7.50 -10.24
N PRO A 42 6.51 6.56 -9.35
CA PRO A 42 6.46 5.12 -9.66
C PRO A 42 5.05 4.63 -10.04
N HIS A 43 4.00 5.26 -9.50
CA HIS A 43 2.61 4.93 -9.81
C HIS A 43 2.25 5.12 -11.31
N GLN A 44 3.04 5.85 -12.07
CA GLN A 44 2.83 6.05 -13.52
C GLN A 44 3.36 4.89 -14.37
N ASN A 45 4.10 3.94 -13.79
CA ASN A 45 4.72 2.84 -14.51
C ASN A 45 3.83 1.58 -14.60
N PHE A 46 2.64 1.60 -14.04
CA PHE A 46 1.71 0.47 -14.06
C PHE A 46 0.25 0.97 -14.07
N HIS A 47 -0.64 0.16 -14.60
CA HIS A 47 -2.07 0.39 -14.46
C HIS A 47 -2.50 0.18 -13.01
N SER A 48 -3.52 0.90 -12.55
CA SER A 48 -3.99 0.76 -11.17
C SER A 48 -5.50 0.60 -11.08
N ILE A 49 -5.94 -0.28 -10.18
CA ILE A 49 -7.32 -0.42 -9.73
C ILE A 49 -7.36 -0.01 -8.27
N HIS A 50 -8.10 1.05 -7.97
CA HIS A 50 -8.18 1.63 -6.63
C HIS A 50 -9.46 1.17 -5.94
N VAL A 51 -9.33 0.42 -4.84
CA VAL A 51 -10.44 -0.23 -4.13
C VAL A 51 -10.77 0.54 -2.87
N GLY A 52 -11.89 1.27 -2.90
CA GLY A 52 -12.44 1.99 -1.76
C GLY A 52 -13.73 1.34 -1.24
N GLY A 53 -14.13 1.67 -0.02
CA GLY A 53 -15.38 1.20 0.59
C GLY A 53 -15.30 1.06 2.10
N THR A 54 -16.45 0.87 2.76
CA THR A 54 -16.50 0.71 4.21
C THR A 54 -16.09 -0.69 4.63
N ASN A 55 -16.66 -1.72 4.00
CA ASN A 55 -16.41 -3.12 4.29
C ASN A 55 -16.00 -3.89 3.02
N GLY A 56 -15.29 -5.00 3.20
CA GLY A 56 -14.98 -5.93 2.11
C GLY A 56 -13.87 -5.49 1.15
N LYS A 57 -13.22 -4.35 1.37
CA LYS A 57 -12.11 -3.86 0.53
C LYS A 57 -11.04 -4.93 0.32
N GLY A 58 -10.51 -5.50 1.41
CA GLY A 58 -9.47 -6.52 1.35
C GLY A 58 -9.88 -7.76 0.56
N SER A 59 -11.08 -8.31 0.82
CA SER A 59 -11.61 -9.47 0.08
C SER A 59 -11.76 -9.16 -1.40
N CYS A 60 -12.29 -7.99 -1.74
CA CYS A 60 -12.42 -7.53 -3.12
C CYS A 60 -11.04 -7.38 -3.78
N SER A 61 -10.09 -6.75 -3.11
CA SER A 61 -8.74 -6.54 -3.63
C SER A 61 -8.04 -7.86 -3.93
N HIS A 62 -8.11 -8.82 -3.01
CA HIS A 62 -7.56 -10.17 -3.22
C HIS A 62 -8.22 -10.91 -4.37
N THR A 63 -9.56 -10.83 -4.48
CA THR A 63 -10.30 -11.47 -5.57
C THR A 63 -9.93 -10.88 -6.93
N LEU A 64 -9.88 -9.53 -7.04
CA LEU A 64 -9.48 -8.85 -8.27
C LEU A 64 -8.04 -9.22 -8.66
N ALA A 65 -7.11 -9.21 -7.70
CA ALA A 65 -5.73 -9.59 -7.95
C ALA A 65 -5.63 -11.04 -8.46
N ALA A 66 -6.38 -11.97 -7.88
CA ALA A 66 -6.40 -13.37 -8.32
C ALA A 66 -6.94 -13.51 -9.75
N ILE A 67 -8.05 -12.83 -10.07
CA ILE A 67 -8.64 -12.85 -11.42
C ILE A 67 -7.64 -12.33 -12.47
N LEU A 68 -6.98 -11.20 -12.19
CA LEU A 68 -6.01 -10.61 -13.08
C LEU A 68 -4.77 -11.50 -13.24
N GLN A 69 -4.32 -12.13 -12.16
CA GLN A 69 -3.22 -13.09 -12.21
C GLN A 69 -3.56 -14.32 -13.06
N GLU A 70 -4.77 -14.89 -12.92
CA GLU A 70 -5.26 -15.99 -13.76
C GLU A 70 -5.39 -15.58 -15.23
N ALA A 71 -5.66 -14.31 -15.51
CA ALA A 71 -5.66 -13.75 -16.85
C ALA A 71 -4.25 -13.54 -17.44
N GLY A 72 -3.19 -13.84 -16.69
CA GLY A 72 -1.80 -13.82 -17.15
C GLY A 72 -1.07 -12.51 -16.89
N TYR A 73 -1.66 -11.57 -16.16
CA TYR A 73 -0.99 -10.32 -15.78
C TYR A 73 -0.03 -10.53 -14.59
N ARG A 74 1.02 -9.71 -14.55
CA ARG A 74 1.86 -9.55 -13.37
C ARG A 74 1.20 -8.51 -12.46
N VAL A 75 0.65 -8.97 -11.34
CA VAL A 75 -0.26 -8.19 -10.51
C VAL A 75 0.38 -7.80 -9.20
N GLY A 76 0.48 -6.48 -8.94
CA GLY A 76 0.74 -5.92 -7.62
C GLY A 76 -0.54 -5.91 -6.79
N LEU A 77 -0.42 -6.16 -5.48
CA LEU A 77 -1.51 -6.04 -4.53
C LEU A 77 -1.02 -5.28 -3.30
N TYR A 78 -1.66 -4.16 -3.01
CA TYR A 78 -1.42 -3.37 -1.81
C TYR A 78 -2.66 -3.36 -0.92
N THR A 79 -2.54 -3.91 0.29
CA THR A 79 -3.64 -4.06 1.25
C THR A 79 -3.22 -3.63 2.66
N SER A 80 -4.20 -3.32 3.51
CA SER A 80 -3.98 -2.98 4.91
C SER A 80 -5.20 -3.31 5.79
N PRO A 81 -5.00 -3.55 7.08
CA PRO A 81 -3.72 -3.79 7.76
C PRO A 81 -3.16 -5.19 7.50
N HIS A 82 -1.93 -5.48 7.95
CA HIS A 82 -1.42 -6.85 8.03
C HIS A 82 -1.86 -7.51 9.35
N LEU A 83 -1.87 -8.83 9.38
CA LEU A 83 -2.25 -9.61 10.56
C LEU A 83 -1.02 -10.15 11.31
N VAL A 84 -0.06 -10.68 10.61
CA VAL A 84 1.13 -11.35 11.17
C VAL A 84 2.43 -10.73 10.67
N ASP A 85 2.59 -10.59 9.36
CA ASP A 85 3.82 -10.13 8.74
C ASP A 85 3.58 -8.83 7.95
N PHE A 86 4.42 -7.84 8.18
CA PHE A 86 4.40 -6.57 7.43
C PHE A 86 4.28 -6.77 5.91
N ARG A 87 4.97 -7.80 5.38
CA ARG A 87 5.03 -8.09 3.95
C ARG A 87 3.69 -8.53 3.34
N GLU A 88 2.70 -8.87 4.17
CA GLU A 88 1.33 -9.14 3.70
C GLU A 88 0.72 -7.94 2.98
N ARG A 89 1.18 -6.73 3.31
CA ARG A 89 0.69 -5.47 2.71
C ARG A 89 1.06 -5.31 1.25
N ILE A 90 2.16 -5.93 0.81
CA ILE A 90 2.76 -5.69 -0.50
C ILE A 90 3.07 -7.04 -1.14
N ARG A 91 2.35 -7.39 -2.18
CA ARG A 91 2.50 -8.67 -2.87
C ARG A 91 2.56 -8.48 -4.38
N ILE A 92 3.28 -9.38 -5.04
CA ILE A 92 3.24 -9.53 -6.51
C ILE A 92 2.91 -10.98 -6.82
N ASN A 93 1.85 -11.23 -7.60
CA ASN A 93 1.37 -12.55 -7.94
C ASN A 93 1.24 -13.46 -6.70
N GLY A 94 0.68 -12.92 -5.61
CA GLY A 94 0.48 -13.62 -4.35
C GLY A 94 1.73 -13.77 -3.47
N GLN A 95 2.92 -13.46 -3.98
CA GLN A 95 4.17 -13.54 -3.22
C GLN A 95 4.42 -12.23 -2.47
N PRO A 96 4.70 -12.27 -1.17
CA PRO A 96 5.01 -11.07 -0.40
C PRO A 96 6.34 -10.45 -0.85
N ILE A 97 6.45 -9.14 -0.66
CA ILE A 97 7.70 -8.40 -0.90
C ILE A 97 8.88 -9.07 -0.18
N PRO A 98 10.04 -9.23 -0.81
CA PRO A 98 11.22 -9.81 -0.17
C PRO A 98 11.70 -8.98 1.04
N GLU A 99 12.14 -9.66 2.09
CA GLU A 99 12.73 -9.01 3.27
C GLU A 99 13.89 -8.09 2.90
N GLU A 100 14.74 -8.55 1.99
CA GLU A 100 15.91 -7.83 1.51
C GLU A 100 15.52 -6.53 0.77
N TYR A 101 14.36 -6.52 0.10
CA TYR A 101 13.87 -5.30 -0.54
C TYR A 101 13.45 -4.27 0.52
N VAL A 102 12.72 -4.70 1.55
CA VAL A 102 12.31 -3.83 2.66
C VAL A 102 13.51 -3.23 3.38
N VAL A 103 14.49 -4.07 3.71
CA VAL A 103 15.74 -3.62 4.36
C VAL A 103 16.48 -2.61 3.49
N ARG A 104 16.72 -2.95 2.23
CA ARG A 104 17.45 -2.08 1.29
C ARG A 104 16.73 -0.76 1.05
N PHE A 105 15.39 -0.76 0.94
CA PHE A 105 14.60 0.45 0.79
C PHE A 105 14.81 1.39 1.97
N VAL A 106 14.67 0.88 3.19
CA VAL A 106 14.84 1.69 4.40
C VAL A 106 16.28 2.19 4.51
N GLU A 107 17.30 1.34 4.35
CA GLU A 107 18.70 1.74 4.48
C GLU A 107 19.12 2.79 3.45
N LYS A 108 18.62 2.68 2.24
CA LYS A 108 18.98 3.59 1.14
C LYS A 108 18.26 4.93 1.22
N GLU A 109 17.00 4.92 1.60
CA GLU A 109 16.12 6.08 1.46
C GLU A 109 15.88 6.83 2.78
N ARG A 110 16.33 6.28 3.93
CA ARG A 110 16.09 6.86 5.25
C ARG A 110 16.57 8.32 5.37
N ASP A 111 17.70 8.67 4.80
CA ASP A 111 18.25 10.02 4.87
C ASP A 111 17.36 11.05 4.16
N PHE A 112 16.56 10.60 3.18
CA PHE A 112 15.58 11.43 2.51
C PHE A 112 14.28 11.52 3.31
N PHE A 113 13.72 10.39 3.76
CA PHE A 113 12.39 10.41 4.36
C PHE A 113 12.38 10.80 5.85
N GLU A 114 13.47 10.59 6.61
CA GLU A 114 13.52 10.97 8.03
C GLU A 114 13.18 12.44 8.27
N PRO A 115 13.72 13.42 7.53
CA PRO A 115 13.38 14.84 7.71
C PRO A 115 11.92 15.18 7.38
N LEU A 116 11.25 14.37 6.56
CA LEU A 116 9.84 14.57 6.20
C LEU A 116 8.90 14.11 7.32
N HIS A 117 9.39 13.27 8.23
CA HIS A 117 8.58 12.64 9.28
C HIS A 117 7.29 12.00 8.71
N PRO A 118 7.35 11.12 7.69
CA PRO A 118 6.16 10.53 7.11
C PRO A 118 5.42 9.66 8.12
N SER A 119 4.13 9.47 7.92
CA SER A 119 3.40 8.42 8.62
C SER A 119 3.81 7.04 8.11
N PHE A 120 3.59 6.01 8.93
CA PHE A 120 3.84 4.62 8.54
C PHE A 120 3.12 4.24 7.22
N PHE A 121 1.89 4.73 7.04
CA PHE A 121 1.12 4.43 5.84
C PHE A 121 1.65 5.15 4.60
N GLU A 122 2.07 6.42 4.72
CA GLU A 122 2.72 7.17 3.62
C GLU A 122 3.99 6.47 3.14
N LEU A 123 4.85 6.07 4.10
CA LEU A 123 6.10 5.40 3.76
C LEU A 123 5.88 4.01 3.16
N THR A 124 4.92 3.25 3.71
CA THR A 124 4.58 1.91 3.20
C THR A 124 3.97 1.99 1.81
N THR A 125 3.12 2.98 1.54
CA THR A 125 2.54 3.23 0.22
C THR A 125 3.64 3.56 -0.81
N ALA A 126 4.55 4.46 -0.46
CA ALA A 126 5.68 4.81 -1.33
C ALA A 126 6.58 3.59 -1.64
N MET A 127 6.86 2.76 -0.62
CA MET A 127 7.61 1.50 -0.78
C MET A 127 6.88 0.54 -1.73
N ALA A 128 5.56 0.38 -1.58
CA ALA A 128 4.76 -0.49 -2.43
C ALA A 128 4.80 -0.04 -3.89
N PHE A 129 4.58 1.24 -4.16
CA PHE A 129 4.57 1.76 -5.52
C PHE A 129 5.96 1.67 -6.17
N ARG A 130 7.01 1.98 -5.40
CA ARG A 130 8.38 1.80 -5.88
C ARG A 130 8.69 0.34 -6.21
N TYR A 131 8.30 -0.59 -5.35
CA TYR A 131 8.50 -2.02 -5.58
C TYR A 131 7.73 -2.51 -6.82
N PHE A 132 6.50 -2.10 -7.00
CA PHE A 132 5.71 -2.47 -8.18
C PHE A 132 6.33 -1.93 -9.48
N ALA A 133 6.85 -0.70 -9.47
CA ALA A 133 7.54 -0.13 -10.62
C ALA A 133 8.87 -0.87 -10.92
N ASP A 134 9.69 -1.14 -9.90
CA ASP A 134 10.96 -1.86 -10.05
C ASP A 134 10.76 -3.28 -10.59
N GLU A 135 9.67 -3.93 -10.20
CA GLU A 135 9.31 -5.28 -10.61
C GLU A 135 8.45 -5.33 -11.89
N HIS A 136 8.20 -4.18 -12.52
CA HIS A 136 7.45 -4.06 -13.78
C HIS A 136 6.09 -4.78 -13.75
N VAL A 137 5.29 -4.54 -12.72
CA VAL A 137 3.92 -5.07 -12.69
C VAL A 137 3.09 -4.45 -13.81
N ASP A 138 2.18 -5.22 -14.39
CA ASP A 138 1.26 -4.74 -15.42
C ASP A 138 0.16 -3.89 -14.79
N VAL A 139 -0.38 -4.36 -13.67
CA VAL A 139 -1.47 -3.73 -12.94
C VAL A 139 -1.31 -3.92 -11.44
N ALA A 140 -1.61 -2.88 -10.66
CA ALA A 140 -1.66 -2.95 -9.22
C ALA A 140 -3.10 -2.75 -8.72
N VAL A 141 -3.56 -3.65 -7.84
CA VAL A 141 -4.78 -3.50 -7.08
C VAL A 141 -4.41 -2.85 -5.74
N ILE A 142 -4.95 -1.66 -5.49
CA ILE A 142 -4.56 -0.80 -4.38
C ILE A 142 -5.76 -0.56 -3.49
N GLU A 143 -5.71 -1.07 -2.26
CA GLU A 143 -6.72 -0.82 -1.23
C GLU A 143 -6.51 0.55 -0.58
N VAL A 144 -7.58 1.35 -0.49
CA VAL A 144 -7.59 2.60 0.28
C VAL A 144 -7.39 2.30 1.76
N GLY A 145 -6.52 3.03 2.42
CA GLY A 145 -6.24 2.86 3.84
C GLY A 145 -7.34 3.43 4.73
N LEU A 146 -7.40 4.74 4.83
CA LEU A 146 -8.43 5.48 5.56
C LEU A 146 -9.24 6.29 4.54
N GLY A 147 -10.48 5.89 4.29
CA GLY A 147 -11.33 6.47 3.27
C GLY A 147 -11.43 8.00 3.36
N GLY A 148 -11.15 8.67 2.24
CA GLY A 148 -11.23 10.11 2.11
C GLY A 148 -10.27 10.66 1.05
N ARG A 149 -10.46 11.92 0.70
CA ARG A 149 -9.67 12.61 -0.33
C ARG A 149 -8.17 12.75 0.01
N LEU A 150 -7.82 12.60 1.28
CA LEU A 150 -6.46 12.77 1.79
C LEU A 150 -5.77 11.43 2.08
N ASP A 151 -6.33 10.31 1.61
CA ASP A 151 -5.63 9.03 1.66
C ASP A 151 -4.44 9.05 0.72
N CYS A 152 -3.26 8.61 1.19
CA CYS A 152 -2.03 8.70 0.41
C CYS A 152 -2.04 7.80 -0.83
N THR A 153 -2.96 6.85 -0.94
CA THR A 153 -3.15 6.06 -2.17
C THR A 153 -3.86 6.85 -3.28
N ASN A 154 -4.44 8.02 -2.98
CA ASN A 154 -5.18 8.82 -3.95
C ASN A 154 -4.31 9.56 -4.99
N ILE A 155 -2.99 9.43 -4.92
CA ILE A 155 -2.11 9.96 -5.97
C ILE A 155 -2.15 9.15 -7.27
N VAL A 156 -2.70 7.93 -7.24
CA VAL A 156 -2.86 7.12 -8.44
C VAL A 156 -3.96 7.68 -9.35
N HIS A 157 -3.80 7.43 -10.65
CA HIS A 157 -4.83 7.69 -11.66
C HIS A 157 -5.43 6.35 -12.10
N PRO A 158 -6.40 5.81 -11.34
CA PRO A 158 -6.89 4.46 -11.56
C PRO A 158 -7.68 4.36 -12.87
N ASP A 159 -7.54 3.22 -13.54
CA ASP A 159 -8.47 2.85 -14.59
C ASP A 159 -9.88 2.72 -14.02
N PRO A 160 -10.91 3.29 -14.67
CA PRO A 160 -12.24 3.32 -14.10
C PRO A 160 -12.84 1.92 -14.02
N VAL A 161 -12.96 1.40 -12.82
CA VAL A 161 -13.72 0.19 -12.50
C VAL A 161 -14.81 0.59 -11.52
N SER A 162 -16.05 0.44 -11.92
CA SER A 162 -17.19 0.68 -11.03
C SER A 162 -17.90 -0.64 -10.73
N TYR A 163 -18.03 -0.96 -9.44
CA TYR A 163 -18.95 -2.00 -8.97
C TYR A 163 -19.73 -1.46 -7.78
N THR A 164 -21.01 -1.81 -7.69
CA THR A 164 -21.90 -1.25 -6.69
C THR A 164 -22.02 -2.10 -5.44
N HIS A 165 -21.62 -3.37 -5.46
CA HIS A 165 -21.75 -4.27 -4.31
C HIS A 165 -20.93 -5.55 -4.42
N LEU A 166 -19.92 -5.68 -3.56
CA LEU A 166 -19.46 -6.98 -3.09
C LEU A 166 -19.79 -7.04 -1.59
N ARG A 167 -20.94 -7.59 -1.24
CA ARG A 167 -21.17 -8.05 0.12
C ARG A 167 -20.49 -9.41 0.27
N ALA A 168 -19.59 -9.53 1.22
CA ALA A 168 -19.44 -10.78 1.92
C ALA A 168 -20.87 -11.18 2.34
N HIS A 169 -21.24 -12.45 2.17
CA HIS A 169 -22.50 -12.94 2.65
C HIS A 169 -22.67 -12.48 4.11
N GLU A 170 -23.50 -11.43 4.30
CA GLU A 170 -24.13 -11.26 5.57
C GLU A 170 -25.03 -12.49 5.66
N THR A 171 -24.63 -13.47 6.46
CA THR A 171 -25.61 -14.39 7.01
C THR A 171 -26.61 -13.51 7.69
N LEU A 172 -27.81 -13.42 7.12
CA LEU A 172 -28.95 -12.90 7.81
C LEU A 172 -29.07 -13.74 9.08
N SER A 173 -28.63 -13.19 10.19
CA SER A 173 -29.08 -13.69 11.48
C SER A 173 -30.50 -13.20 11.60
N ASP A 174 -31.42 -14.11 11.41
CA ASP A 174 -32.81 -13.96 11.82
C ASP A 174 -32.91 -13.67 13.33
#